data_a370464e376fb2ba0f820f5953f9f2a0
#
_entry.id   a370464e376fb2ba0f820f5953f9f2a0
#
_cell.length_a   1.000
_cell.length_b   1.000
_cell.length_c   1.000
_cell.angle_alpha   90.00
_cell.angle_beta   90.00
_cell.angle_gamma   90.00
#
_symmetry.space_group_name_H-M   'P 1'
#
loop_
_entity.id
_entity.type
_entity.pdbx_description
1 polymer ?
#
loop_
_entity_poly.entity_id
_entity_poly.type
_entity_poly.pdbx_seq_one_letter_code
_entity_poly.pdbx_strand_id
1 'polypeptide(L)'
;PLGYYDADPAALDSITDQYLWGRDVMAAPVLTPGTTERSVVFPSGRWVDINNPANVYAGGTTATVAAPLEVLPLFARAGALLPKSDYKMENTGDYNPARYTIDYYPTPDCGKTTFTLYEDDRTSRSSLAKGNYALIDITADNTARATTLKVAAPTGSYDGMPAKRTITFVLHNVDRPAKVTGTAKVKQTYDAATRTLTLTATSALPLDITVTK
;
A
#
# COMPACT_ATOMS: atom_id res chain seq x y z
N PRO A 1 -10.07 -4.06 15.47
CA PRO A 1 -9.20 -4.52 16.56
C PRO A 1 -7.78 -4.83 16.06
N LEU A 2 -6.77 -4.64 16.92
CA LEU A 2 -5.38 -4.84 16.55
C LEU A 2 -5.07 -6.32 16.21
N GLY A 3 -5.66 -7.25 16.97
CA GLY A 3 -5.48 -8.69 16.80
C GLY A 3 -6.27 -9.35 15.67
N TYR A 4 -7.08 -8.60 14.90
CA TYR A 4 -8.03 -9.20 13.94
C TYR A 4 -7.38 -10.11 12.89
N TYR A 5 -6.14 -9.78 12.48
CA TYR A 5 -5.37 -10.55 11.49
C TYR A 5 -4.11 -11.18 12.10
N ASP A 6 -4.02 -11.26 13.42
CA ASP A 6 -2.86 -11.81 14.10
C ASP A 6 -3.02 -13.32 14.38
N ALA A 7 -1.89 -14.02 14.48
CA ALA A 7 -1.87 -15.44 14.83
C ALA A 7 -2.21 -15.67 16.32
N ASP A 8 -1.92 -14.69 17.18
CA ASP A 8 -2.28 -14.69 18.61
C ASP A 8 -3.07 -13.42 18.95
N PRO A 9 -4.37 -13.35 18.59
CA PRO A 9 -5.20 -12.19 18.84
C PRO A 9 -5.36 -11.88 20.33
N ALA A 10 -5.36 -12.90 21.20
CA ALA A 10 -5.57 -12.72 22.64
C ALA A 10 -4.45 -11.88 23.29
N ALA A 11 -3.21 -12.00 22.81
CA ALA A 11 -2.09 -11.17 23.28
C ALA A 11 -2.28 -9.66 23.01
N LEU A 12 -3.15 -9.33 22.07
CA LEU A 12 -3.41 -7.94 21.61
C LEU A 12 -4.75 -7.37 22.09
N ASP A 13 -5.59 -8.16 22.77
CA ASP A 13 -6.93 -7.74 23.20
C ASP A 13 -6.93 -6.58 24.21
N SER A 14 -5.86 -6.44 24.99
CA SER A 14 -5.72 -5.34 25.96
C SER A 14 -5.26 -4.03 25.33
N ILE A 15 -4.87 -4.03 24.06
CA ILE A 15 -4.38 -2.83 23.35
C ILE A 15 -5.57 -2.06 22.79
N THR A 16 -5.91 -0.93 23.44
CA THR A 16 -7.09 -0.12 23.11
C THR A 16 -6.76 1.19 22.40
N ASP A 17 -5.48 1.55 22.30
CA ASP A 17 -4.98 2.81 21.77
C ASP A 17 -4.26 2.67 20.41
N GLN A 18 -4.39 1.48 19.79
CA GLN A 18 -3.89 1.17 18.47
C GLN A 18 -4.95 0.39 17.68
N TYR A 19 -4.98 0.55 16.37
CA TYR A 19 -5.93 -0.17 15.53
C TYR A 19 -5.41 -0.42 14.13
N LEU A 20 -5.97 -1.43 13.48
CA LEU A 20 -5.75 -1.69 12.06
C LEU A 20 -6.78 -0.92 11.23
N TRP A 21 -6.29 -0.23 10.20
CA TRP A 21 -7.09 0.33 9.12
C TRP A 21 -6.94 -0.59 7.90
N GLY A 22 -7.95 -1.41 7.68
CA GLY A 22 -7.84 -2.56 6.78
C GLY A 22 -6.88 -3.61 7.35
N ARG A 23 -6.27 -4.38 6.46
CA ARG A 23 -5.36 -5.47 6.81
C ARG A 23 -3.92 -5.01 7.03
N ASP A 24 -3.48 -4.02 6.26
CA ASP A 24 -2.08 -3.75 6.03
C ASP A 24 -1.59 -2.41 6.57
N VAL A 25 -2.47 -1.62 7.22
CA VAL A 25 -2.09 -0.36 7.88
C VAL A 25 -2.46 -0.40 9.36
N MET A 26 -1.51 -0.05 10.22
CA MET A 26 -1.72 0.14 11.64
C MET A 26 -1.58 1.62 12.00
N ALA A 27 -2.52 2.13 12.77
CA ALA A 27 -2.48 3.48 13.34
C ALA A 27 -2.26 3.40 14.85
N ALA A 28 -1.38 4.26 15.35
CA ALA A 28 -1.04 4.36 16.76
C ALA A 28 -1.06 5.83 17.21
N PRO A 29 -2.26 6.46 17.34
CA PRO A 29 -2.38 7.87 17.68
C PRO A 29 -1.85 8.18 19.10
N VAL A 30 -1.33 9.40 19.28
CA VAL A 30 -0.98 9.94 20.59
C VAL A 30 -2.28 10.39 21.29
N LEU A 31 -2.55 9.84 22.46
CA LEU A 31 -3.75 10.15 23.25
C LEU A 31 -3.46 11.02 24.47
N THR A 32 -2.19 11.22 24.84
CA THR A 32 -1.77 12.02 25.99
C THR A 32 -1.24 13.38 25.50
N PRO A 33 -1.85 14.49 25.92
CA PRO A 33 -1.40 15.82 25.53
C PRO A 33 0.06 16.09 25.94
N GLY A 34 0.79 16.76 25.05
CA GLY A 34 2.18 17.19 25.29
C GLY A 34 3.24 16.11 25.10
N THR A 35 2.87 14.87 24.78
CA THR A 35 3.85 13.83 24.45
C THR A 35 4.27 13.94 22.98
N THR A 36 5.56 13.70 22.73
CA THR A 36 6.16 13.71 21.38
C THR A 36 6.71 12.34 20.97
N GLU A 37 6.38 11.34 21.76
CA GLU A 37 6.71 9.93 21.48
C GLU A 37 5.65 9.02 22.13
N ARG A 38 5.58 7.78 21.66
CA ARG A 38 4.71 6.78 22.29
C ARG A 38 5.27 5.37 22.17
N SER A 39 4.88 4.52 23.11
CA SER A 39 5.09 3.08 23.04
C SER A 39 4.09 2.48 22.05
N VAL A 40 4.57 1.66 21.11
CA VAL A 40 3.77 0.96 20.08
C VAL A 40 4.02 -0.54 20.20
N VAL A 41 2.95 -1.31 20.33
CA VAL A 41 2.97 -2.76 20.26
C VAL A 41 2.79 -3.18 18.81
N PHE A 42 3.75 -3.93 18.26
CA PHE A 42 3.69 -4.41 16.88
C PHE A 42 3.13 -5.83 16.82
N PRO A 43 1.97 -6.06 16.14
CA PRO A 43 1.44 -7.38 15.86
C PRO A 43 2.42 -8.23 15.05
N SER A 44 2.18 -9.53 14.93
CA SER A 44 3.06 -10.47 14.19
C SER A 44 3.41 -9.98 12.78
N GLY A 45 4.58 -10.35 12.27
CA GLY A 45 5.14 -9.96 10.99
C GLY A 45 6.17 -8.82 11.10
N ARG A 46 6.29 -8.00 10.08
CA ARG A 46 7.13 -6.79 10.07
C ARG A 46 6.30 -5.57 9.69
N TRP A 47 6.69 -4.42 10.24
CA TRP A 47 5.98 -3.17 10.05
C TRP A 47 6.95 -2.07 9.65
N VAL A 48 6.62 -1.36 8.59
CA VAL A 48 7.42 -0.25 8.03
C VAL A 48 6.72 1.05 8.43
N ASP A 49 7.46 1.98 9.03
CA ASP A 49 6.94 3.31 9.34
C ASP A 49 6.63 4.07 8.05
N ILE A 50 5.37 4.45 7.85
CA ILE A 50 4.92 5.18 6.65
C ILE A 50 5.55 6.57 6.59
N ASN A 51 5.78 7.21 7.74
CA ASN A 51 6.37 8.55 7.81
C ASN A 51 7.89 8.54 7.60
N ASN A 52 8.55 7.42 7.94
CA ASN A 52 9.99 7.19 7.70
C ASN A 52 10.25 5.73 7.33
N PRO A 53 10.13 5.33 6.07
CA PRO A 53 10.24 3.94 5.63
C PRO A 53 11.62 3.27 5.88
N ALA A 54 12.63 4.02 6.33
CA ALA A 54 13.89 3.43 6.81
C ALA A 54 13.71 2.68 8.14
N ASN A 55 12.69 3.05 8.94
CA ASN A 55 12.36 2.40 10.20
C ASN A 55 11.50 1.16 9.95
N VAL A 56 12.01 0.00 10.33
CA VAL A 56 11.30 -1.28 10.22
C VAL A 56 11.29 -1.95 11.58
N TYR A 57 10.11 -2.34 12.02
CA TYR A 57 9.87 -2.95 13.33
C TYR A 57 9.51 -4.43 13.20
N ALA A 58 10.07 -5.25 14.07
CA ALA A 58 9.70 -6.67 14.15
C ALA A 58 8.36 -6.82 14.88
N GLY A 59 7.52 -7.73 14.43
CA GLY A 59 6.31 -8.10 15.14
C GLY A 59 6.58 -8.87 16.42
N GLY A 60 5.60 -8.90 17.32
CA GLY A 60 5.75 -9.44 18.68
C GLY A 60 6.63 -8.60 19.60
N THR A 61 6.94 -7.36 19.23
CA THR A 61 7.77 -6.43 20.00
C THR A 61 7.02 -5.15 20.34
N THR A 62 7.54 -4.43 21.33
CA THR A 62 7.10 -3.08 21.67
C THR A 62 8.28 -2.13 21.47
N ALA A 63 8.03 -0.99 20.83
CA ALA A 63 9.05 0.03 20.62
C ALA A 63 8.51 1.43 20.89
N THR A 64 9.36 2.32 21.38
CA THR A 64 9.06 3.75 21.46
C THR A 64 9.30 4.38 20.09
N VAL A 65 8.30 5.09 19.59
CA VAL A 65 8.36 5.79 18.31
C VAL A 65 8.17 7.29 18.50
N ALA A 66 8.89 8.09 17.71
CA ALA A 66 8.70 9.53 17.71
C ALA A 66 7.31 9.88 17.13
N ALA A 67 6.62 10.80 17.77
CA ALA A 67 5.28 11.24 17.42
C ALA A 67 5.13 12.74 17.70
N PRO A 68 5.88 13.61 17.02
CA PRO A 68 5.69 15.05 17.14
C PRO A 68 4.27 15.43 16.71
N LEU A 69 3.80 16.61 17.09
CA LEU A 69 2.39 17.03 16.99
C LEU A 69 1.80 16.87 15.57
N GLU A 70 2.61 17.09 14.55
CA GLU A 70 2.23 17.01 13.14
C GLU A 70 2.26 15.60 12.56
N VAL A 71 2.72 14.59 13.33
CA VAL A 71 2.90 13.21 12.84
C VAL A 71 1.94 12.26 13.55
N LEU A 72 1.07 11.63 12.77
CA LEU A 72 0.33 10.46 13.21
C LEU A 72 1.20 9.22 12.94
N PRO A 73 1.63 8.46 13.96
CA PRO A 73 2.33 7.20 13.76
C PRO A 73 1.47 6.21 12.98
N LEU A 74 1.90 5.91 11.76
CA LEU A 74 1.27 4.98 10.84
C LEU A 74 2.30 3.97 10.35
N PHE A 75 1.91 2.71 10.30
CA PHE A 75 2.81 1.62 9.89
C PHE A 75 2.14 0.77 8.82
N ALA A 76 2.87 0.49 7.76
CA ALA A 76 2.47 -0.45 6.73
C ALA A 76 3.03 -1.84 7.06
N ARG A 77 2.25 -2.89 6.84
CA ARG A 77 2.77 -4.26 6.90
C ARG A 77 3.83 -4.44 5.80
N ALA A 78 4.89 -5.18 6.09
CA ALA A 78 5.92 -5.49 5.10
C ALA A 78 5.29 -6.15 3.86
N GLY A 79 5.62 -5.60 2.68
CA GLY A 79 5.03 -6.01 1.41
C GLY A 79 3.66 -5.40 1.11
N ALA A 80 3.13 -4.51 1.95
CA ALA A 80 1.85 -3.86 1.72
C ALA A 80 1.81 -3.12 0.37
N LEU A 81 0.73 -3.34 -0.36
CA LEU A 81 0.33 -2.59 -1.55
C LEU A 81 -0.85 -1.71 -1.15
N LEU A 82 -0.65 -0.39 -1.14
CA LEU A 82 -1.65 0.58 -0.70
C LEU A 82 -2.10 1.46 -1.89
N PRO A 83 -3.15 1.07 -2.62
CA PRO A 83 -3.70 1.89 -3.69
C PRO A 83 -4.29 3.18 -3.13
N LYS A 84 -3.97 4.30 -3.77
CA LYS A 84 -4.48 5.64 -3.47
C LYS A 84 -5.07 6.26 -4.72
N SER A 85 -6.14 7.04 -4.55
CA SER A 85 -6.66 7.94 -5.57
C SER A 85 -5.73 9.16 -5.76
N ASP A 86 -6.03 9.98 -6.75
CA ASP A 86 -5.32 11.27 -6.92
C ASP A 86 -5.59 12.16 -5.69
N TYR A 87 -4.51 12.70 -5.09
CA TYR A 87 -4.58 13.54 -3.89
C TYR A 87 -5.28 14.90 -4.10
N LYS A 88 -5.52 15.30 -5.35
CA LYS A 88 -6.19 16.57 -5.69
C LYS A 88 -7.72 16.49 -5.68
N MET A 89 -8.28 15.42 -5.10
CA MET A 89 -9.72 15.29 -4.97
C MET A 89 -10.25 16.21 -3.87
N GLU A 90 -11.22 17.07 -4.21
CA GLU A 90 -11.94 17.89 -3.24
C GLU A 90 -13.18 17.16 -2.70
N ASN A 91 -13.72 16.24 -3.48
CA ASN A 91 -14.87 15.42 -3.12
C ASN A 91 -14.84 14.08 -3.86
N THR A 92 -15.73 13.16 -3.50
CA THR A 92 -15.80 11.81 -4.08
C THR A 92 -16.16 11.80 -5.57
N GLY A 93 -16.77 12.87 -6.10
CA GLY A 93 -17.05 13.03 -7.52
C GLY A 93 -15.80 13.23 -8.38
N ASP A 94 -14.71 13.73 -7.78
CA ASP A 94 -13.43 13.97 -8.47
C ASP A 94 -12.61 12.68 -8.64
N TYR A 95 -13.06 11.57 -8.04
CA TYR A 95 -12.38 10.30 -8.17
C TYR A 95 -12.27 9.86 -9.63
N ASN A 96 -11.05 9.55 -10.05
CA ASN A 96 -10.77 9.10 -11.40
C ASN A 96 -10.24 7.65 -11.41
N PRO A 97 -11.04 6.65 -11.80
CA PRO A 97 -10.63 5.25 -11.84
C PRO A 97 -9.57 4.95 -12.91
N ALA A 98 -9.26 5.90 -13.79
CA ALA A 98 -8.17 5.76 -14.75
C ALA A 98 -6.79 6.09 -14.15
N ARG A 99 -6.70 6.51 -12.88
CA ARG A 99 -5.44 6.95 -12.24
C ARG A 99 -5.33 6.45 -10.82
N TYR A 100 -4.26 5.68 -10.56
CA TYR A 100 -3.91 5.18 -9.22
C TYR A 100 -2.46 5.43 -8.91
N THR A 101 -2.19 5.75 -7.65
CA THR A 101 -0.86 5.63 -7.05
C THR A 101 -0.90 4.47 -6.07
N ILE A 102 0.07 3.56 -6.16
CA ILE A 102 0.18 2.37 -5.33
C ILE A 102 1.49 2.47 -4.56
N ASP A 103 1.40 2.78 -3.26
CA ASP A 103 2.57 2.70 -2.40
C ASP A 103 2.89 1.24 -2.11
N TYR A 104 4.16 0.89 -2.19
CA TYR A 104 4.66 -0.44 -1.89
C TYR A 104 5.79 -0.35 -0.86
N TYR A 105 5.67 -1.13 0.20
CA TYR A 105 6.58 -1.16 1.34
C TYR A 105 7.33 -2.50 1.43
N PRO A 106 8.30 -2.76 0.52
CA PRO A 106 9.02 -4.03 0.52
C PRO A 106 9.99 -4.13 1.71
N THR A 107 10.15 -5.36 2.20
CA THR A 107 11.28 -5.77 3.02
C THR A 107 11.96 -6.95 2.34
N PRO A 108 13.22 -7.29 2.66
CA PRO A 108 13.94 -8.38 1.97
C PRO A 108 13.21 -9.72 1.99
N ASP A 109 12.37 -9.95 2.99
CA ASP A 109 11.67 -11.21 3.29
C ASP A 109 10.14 -11.15 3.10
N CYS A 110 9.59 -10.06 2.55
CA CYS A 110 8.13 -9.93 2.38
C CYS A 110 7.56 -10.88 1.30
N GLY A 111 8.39 -11.37 0.39
CA GLY A 111 7.96 -12.31 -0.66
C GLY A 111 6.90 -11.74 -1.59
N LYS A 112 5.92 -12.59 -1.91
CA LYS A 112 4.80 -12.24 -2.80
C LYS A 112 3.60 -11.76 -1.98
N THR A 113 3.06 -10.60 -2.38
CA THR A 113 1.85 -10.01 -1.80
C THR A 113 0.85 -9.63 -2.89
N THR A 114 -0.43 -9.61 -2.54
CA THR A 114 -1.52 -9.27 -3.47
C THR A 114 -2.56 -8.40 -2.77
N PHE A 115 -3.05 -7.40 -3.48
CA PHE A 115 -4.19 -6.57 -3.11
C PHE A 115 -5.23 -6.65 -4.22
N THR A 116 -6.49 -6.89 -3.88
CA THR A 116 -7.60 -6.89 -4.85
C THR A 116 -8.34 -5.56 -4.77
N LEU A 117 -8.28 -4.79 -5.84
CA LEU A 117 -9.01 -3.53 -5.99
C LEU A 117 -10.42 -3.82 -6.51
N TYR A 118 -11.42 -3.28 -5.82
CA TYR A 118 -12.82 -3.28 -6.28
C TYR A 118 -13.12 -1.96 -6.98
N GLU A 119 -13.77 -2.03 -8.13
CA GLU A 119 -14.28 -0.87 -8.88
C GLU A 119 -15.71 -1.10 -9.34
N ASP A 120 -16.51 -0.04 -9.31
CA ASP A 120 -17.86 -0.01 -9.90
C ASP A 120 -18.18 1.38 -10.47
N ASP A 121 -19.40 1.61 -10.91
CA ASP A 121 -19.87 2.90 -11.44
C ASP A 121 -20.05 4.00 -10.37
N ARG A 122 -19.86 3.68 -9.09
CA ARG A 122 -19.93 4.56 -7.89
C ARG A 122 -21.28 5.24 -7.67
N THR A 123 -22.27 4.94 -8.47
CA THR A 123 -23.61 5.57 -8.43
C THR A 123 -24.70 4.56 -8.12
N SER A 124 -24.55 3.33 -8.56
CA SER A 124 -25.55 2.26 -8.41
C SER A 124 -25.42 1.57 -7.07
N ARG A 125 -26.45 1.65 -6.21
CA ARG A 125 -26.50 0.94 -4.92
C ARG A 125 -26.52 -0.59 -5.06
N SER A 126 -26.81 -1.11 -6.24
CA SER A 126 -26.96 -2.54 -6.52
C SER A 126 -25.85 -3.10 -7.40
N SER A 127 -24.72 -2.41 -7.57
CA SER A 127 -23.61 -2.84 -8.45
C SER A 127 -23.15 -4.26 -8.12
N LEU A 128 -22.93 -4.56 -6.83
CA LEU A 128 -22.51 -5.89 -6.39
C LEU A 128 -23.56 -6.97 -6.72
N ALA A 129 -24.83 -6.72 -6.41
CA ALA A 129 -25.93 -7.70 -6.63
C ALA A 129 -26.18 -7.95 -8.13
N LYS A 130 -25.89 -6.96 -8.99
CA LYS A 130 -26.09 -7.06 -10.45
C LYS A 130 -24.83 -7.52 -11.19
N GLY A 131 -23.71 -7.71 -10.51
CA GLY A 131 -22.43 -8.02 -11.15
C GLY A 131 -21.83 -6.86 -11.96
N ASN A 132 -22.28 -5.60 -11.73
CA ASN A 132 -21.80 -4.41 -12.42
C ASN A 132 -20.59 -3.82 -11.68
N TYR A 133 -19.52 -4.60 -11.58
CA TYR A 133 -18.27 -4.25 -10.93
C TYR A 133 -17.08 -5.00 -11.54
N ALA A 134 -15.89 -4.56 -11.25
CA ALA A 134 -14.66 -5.23 -11.63
C ALA A 134 -13.74 -5.43 -10.41
N LEU A 135 -13.03 -6.56 -10.40
CA LEU A 135 -11.96 -6.86 -9.46
C LEU A 135 -10.63 -6.83 -10.22
N ILE A 136 -9.64 -6.16 -9.67
CA ILE A 136 -8.30 -6.01 -10.26
C ILE A 136 -7.27 -6.42 -9.23
N ASP A 137 -6.56 -7.53 -9.47
CA ASP A 137 -5.47 -7.95 -8.59
C ASP A 137 -4.20 -7.17 -8.91
N ILE A 138 -3.63 -6.60 -7.85
CA ILE A 138 -2.33 -5.93 -7.84
C ILE A 138 -1.40 -6.81 -7.05
N THR A 139 -0.31 -7.27 -7.68
CA THR A 139 0.64 -8.20 -7.06
C THR A 139 2.04 -7.62 -7.10
N ALA A 140 2.76 -7.75 -6.00
CA ALA A 140 4.20 -7.55 -5.93
C ALA A 140 4.88 -8.85 -5.51
N ASP A 141 5.92 -9.24 -6.21
CA ASP A 141 6.77 -10.39 -5.86
C ASP A 141 8.20 -9.89 -5.67
N ASN A 142 8.64 -9.87 -4.41
CA ASN A 142 9.94 -9.33 -4.03
C ASN A 142 10.93 -10.45 -3.72
N THR A 143 11.93 -10.58 -4.59
CA THR A 143 13.02 -11.54 -4.45
C THR A 143 14.36 -10.83 -4.22
N ALA A 144 15.42 -11.59 -3.93
CA ALA A 144 16.76 -11.03 -3.79
C ALA A 144 17.27 -10.34 -5.06
N ARG A 145 16.80 -10.76 -6.25
CA ARG A 145 17.30 -10.29 -7.55
C ARG A 145 16.42 -9.24 -8.20
N ALA A 146 15.12 -9.28 -7.93
CA ALA A 146 14.16 -8.43 -8.61
C ALA A 146 12.87 -8.26 -7.81
N THR A 147 12.16 -7.17 -8.07
CA THR A 147 10.77 -6.98 -7.68
C THR A 147 9.91 -6.97 -8.95
N THR A 148 8.95 -7.87 -9.05
CA THR A 148 7.96 -7.90 -10.13
C THR A 148 6.64 -7.32 -9.63
N LEU A 149 6.14 -6.30 -10.32
CA LEU A 149 4.87 -5.63 -10.03
C LEU A 149 3.89 -5.96 -11.16
N LYS A 150 2.69 -6.39 -10.80
CA LYS A 150 1.65 -6.75 -11.77
C LYS A 150 0.34 -6.08 -11.40
N VAL A 151 -0.35 -5.57 -12.41
CA VAL A 151 -1.77 -5.21 -12.33
C VAL A 151 -2.49 -6.10 -13.32
N ALA A 152 -3.32 -7.01 -12.82
CA ALA A 152 -4.00 -8.00 -13.64
C ALA A 152 -5.07 -7.37 -14.56
N ALA A 153 -5.50 -8.11 -15.58
CA ALA A 153 -6.72 -7.77 -16.29
C ALA A 153 -7.92 -7.77 -15.34
N PRO A 154 -8.87 -6.83 -15.49
CA PRO A 154 -10.07 -6.81 -14.67
C PRO A 154 -10.88 -8.10 -14.82
N THR A 155 -11.37 -8.64 -13.71
CA THR A 155 -12.40 -9.68 -13.69
C THR A 155 -13.75 -9.00 -13.46
N GLY A 156 -14.67 -9.12 -14.42
CA GLY A 156 -15.90 -8.35 -14.46
C GLY A 156 -15.77 -7.03 -15.21
N SER A 157 -16.83 -6.25 -15.23
CA SER A 157 -16.89 -4.95 -15.90
C SER A 157 -18.02 -4.10 -15.32
N TYR A 158 -17.96 -2.79 -15.56
CA TYR A 158 -19.00 -1.84 -15.18
C TYR A 158 -19.09 -0.70 -16.20
N ASP A 159 -20.19 0.03 -16.20
CA ASP A 159 -20.42 1.14 -17.11
C ASP A 159 -19.44 2.29 -16.82
N GLY A 160 -18.74 2.76 -17.86
CA GLY A 160 -17.71 3.79 -17.75
C GLY A 160 -16.34 3.26 -17.29
N MET A 161 -16.11 1.95 -17.27
CA MET A 161 -14.81 1.37 -16.94
C MET A 161 -13.71 1.87 -17.90
N PRO A 162 -12.58 2.41 -17.40
CA PRO A 162 -11.53 2.93 -18.25
C PRO A 162 -10.85 1.84 -19.09
N ALA A 163 -10.71 2.08 -20.41
CA ALA A 163 -9.97 1.19 -21.30
C ALA A 163 -8.44 1.22 -21.06
N LYS A 164 -7.93 2.35 -20.55
CA LYS A 164 -6.52 2.55 -20.18
C LYS A 164 -6.42 3.18 -18.82
N ARG A 165 -5.35 2.85 -18.09
CA ARG A 165 -5.06 3.44 -16.78
C ARG A 165 -3.63 3.95 -16.71
N THR A 166 -3.44 5.04 -15.97
CA THR A 166 -2.12 5.50 -15.53
C THR A 166 -1.89 4.98 -14.13
N ILE A 167 -0.97 4.04 -14.00
CA ILE A 167 -0.59 3.42 -12.73
C ILE A 167 0.78 3.95 -12.33
N THR A 168 0.86 4.48 -11.11
CA THR A 168 2.12 4.91 -10.50
C THR A 168 2.42 4.02 -9.30
N PHE A 169 3.51 3.26 -9.36
CA PHE A 169 4.04 2.57 -8.19
C PHE A 169 5.09 3.46 -7.51
N VAL A 170 5.00 3.57 -6.19
CA VAL A 170 5.98 4.25 -5.34
C VAL A 170 6.56 3.20 -4.39
N LEU A 171 7.78 2.78 -4.66
CA LEU A 171 8.50 1.78 -3.86
C LEU A 171 9.34 2.52 -2.81
N HIS A 172 9.06 2.25 -1.55
CA HIS A 172 9.71 2.92 -0.42
C HIS A 172 10.89 2.12 0.11
N ASN A 173 11.94 2.82 0.53
CA ASN A 173 13.15 2.25 1.13
C ASN A 173 13.80 1.15 0.26
N VAL A 174 13.94 1.44 -1.03
CA VAL A 174 14.60 0.54 -2.00
C VAL A 174 15.92 1.15 -2.50
N ASP A 175 16.81 0.30 -2.99
CA ASP A 175 18.01 0.75 -3.66
C ASP A 175 17.72 1.22 -5.10
N ARG A 176 18.63 2.00 -5.67
CA ARG A 176 18.53 2.38 -7.09
C ARG A 176 18.56 1.12 -7.95
N PRO A 177 17.56 0.91 -8.82
CA PRO A 177 17.51 -0.28 -9.65
C PRO A 177 18.64 -0.29 -10.69
N ALA A 178 19.14 -1.49 -10.98
CA ALA A 178 20.06 -1.70 -12.10
C ALA A 178 19.31 -1.56 -13.44
N LYS A 179 18.07 -2.03 -13.50
CA LYS A 179 17.23 -1.97 -14.71
C LYS A 179 15.75 -1.99 -14.36
N VAL A 180 14.94 -1.28 -15.15
CA VAL A 180 13.47 -1.37 -15.13
C VAL A 180 12.96 -1.73 -16.52
N THR A 181 12.09 -2.73 -16.59
CA THR A 181 11.41 -3.15 -17.82
C THR A 181 9.92 -3.29 -17.58
N GLY A 182 9.10 -3.24 -18.62
CA GLY A 182 7.66 -3.43 -18.49
C GLY A 182 6.99 -3.77 -19.81
N THR A 183 5.75 -4.26 -19.75
CA THR A 183 4.90 -4.52 -20.93
C THR A 183 4.44 -3.23 -21.62
N ALA A 184 4.58 -2.09 -20.95
CA ALA A 184 4.37 -0.76 -21.50
C ALA A 184 5.60 0.12 -21.22
N LYS A 185 5.66 1.31 -21.85
CA LYS A 185 6.71 2.31 -21.54
C LYS A 185 6.59 2.78 -20.10
N VAL A 186 7.63 2.56 -19.30
CA VAL A 186 7.71 2.96 -17.90
C VAL A 186 8.58 4.22 -17.79
N LYS A 187 8.00 5.29 -17.21
CA LYS A 187 8.77 6.45 -16.73
C LYS A 187 9.23 6.13 -15.32
N GLN A 188 10.52 6.35 -15.04
CA GLN A 188 11.08 6.11 -13.70
C GLN A 188 11.78 7.34 -13.16
N THR A 189 11.68 7.54 -11.85
CA THR A 189 12.46 8.50 -11.08
C THR A 189 12.92 7.83 -9.78
N TYR A 190 14.12 8.16 -9.32
CA TYR A 190 14.66 7.64 -8.07
C TYR A 190 15.19 8.79 -7.21
N ASP A 191 14.66 8.91 -6.02
CA ASP A 191 15.16 9.83 -5.00
C ASP A 191 16.11 9.07 -4.06
N ALA A 192 17.36 9.44 -4.09
CA ALA A 192 18.42 8.81 -3.28
C ALA A 192 18.34 9.22 -1.79
N ALA A 193 17.79 10.41 -1.48
CA ALA A 193 17.67 10.88 -0.11
C ALA A 193 16.62 10.08 0.68
N THR A 194 15.47 9.79 0.05
CA THR A 194 14.38 9.01 0.64
C THR A 194 14.43 7.54 0.24
N ARG A 195 15.35 7.14 -0.64
CA ARG A 195 15.43 5.79 -1.23
C ARG A 195 14.10 5.37 -1.85
N THR A 196 13.46 6.30 -2.56
CA THR A 196 12.13 6.09 -3.15
C THR A 196 12.22 5.97 -4.67
N LEU A 197 11.71 4.86 -5.20
CA LEU A 197 11.59 4.63 -6.65
C LEU A 197 10.15 4.83 -7.08
N THR A 198 9.92 5.77 -8.01
CA THR A 198 8.60 6.02 -8.62
C THR A 198 8.60 5.52 -10.06
N LEU A 199 7.61 4.70 -10.39
CA LEU A 199 7.42 4.07 -11.69
C LEU A 199 6.02 4.40 -12.21
N THR A 200 5.92 5.07 -13.35
CA THR A 200 4.62 5.42 -13.94
C THR A 200 4.49 4.83 -15.34
N ALA A 201 3.40 4.14 -15.59
CA ALA A 201 3.04 3.61 -16.90
C ALA A 201 1.58 3.90 -17.23
N THR A 202 1.28 4.13 -18.51
CA THR A 202 -0.09 4.25 -19.02
C THR A 202 -0.34 3.16 -20.05
N SER A 203 -1.29 2.28 -19.75
CA SER A 203 -1.63 1.14 -20.64
C SER A 203 -3.07 0.66 -20.41
N ALA A 204 -3.55 -0.17 -21.35
CA ALA A 204 -4.58 -1.13 -20.99
C ALA A 204 -3.99 -2.18 -20.02
N LEU A 205 -4.84 -2.86 -19.26
CA LEU A 205 -4.42 -3.96 -18.40
C LEU A 205 -4.46 -5.30 -19.18
N PRO A 206 -3.60 -6.27 -18.87
CA PRO A 206 -2.65 -6.29 -17.75
C PRO A 206 -1.42 -5.42 -17.96
N LEU A 207 -0.78 -5.01 -16.84
CA LEU A 207 0.49 -4.31 -16.81
C LEU A 207 1.48 -5.09 -15.94
N ASP A 208 2.64 -5.40 -16.49
CA ASP A 208 3.76 -6.00 -15.75
C ASP A 208 4.96 -5.06 -15.78
N ILE A 209 5.63 -4.90 -14.62
CA ILE A 209 6.87 -4.13 -14.46
C ILE A 209 7.85 -4.98 -13.67
N THR A 210 9.10 -5.09 -14.15
CA THR A 210 10.19 -5.76 -13.44
C THR A 210 11.28 -4.75 -13.09
N VAL A 211 11.63 -4.70 -11.83
CA VAL A 211 12.69 -3.89 -11.23
C VAL A 211 13.84 -4.82 -10.86
N THR A 212 14.93 -4.81 -11.62
CA THR A 212 16.15 -5.58 -11.31
C THR A 212 17.00 -4.81 -10.30
N LYS A 213 17.43 -5.49 -9.25
CA LYS A 213 18.25 -4.94 -8.18
C LYS A 213 19.73 -4.97 -8.53
#